data_ea6399cb917e17cc9060b0e2e5db4b0b
#
_entry.id   ea6399cb917e17cc9060b0e2e5db4b0b
#
_cell.length_a   1.000
_cell.length_b   1.000
_cell.length_c   1.000
_cell.angle_alpha   90.00
_cell.angle_beta   90.00
_cell.angle_gamma   90.00
#
_symmetry.space_group_name_H-M   'P 1'
#
loop_
_entity.id
_entity.type
_entity.pdbx_description
1 polymer ?
#
loop_
_entity_poly.entity_id
_entity_poly.type
_entity_poly.pdbx_seq_one_letter_code
_entity_poly.pdbx_strand_id
1 'polypeptide(L)'
;MNSSSKRPDVAADVTADIERDDKDWTWVLQQACPGCGFDAGMVAGRQVAGLLRANAARWPAVFERADVNARPEPRVWSPLEYGCHVRDVCRVFESRVNLMRSQVDPAFEDWDQDATAIADAYGERDAAVVSGEFSMAAESVAAAFDGVGEDDWQRTGRRSNGSVFTIETLGQYFLHDLTHHLHDVRG
;
A
#
# COMPACT_ATOMS: atom_id res chain seq x y z
N MET A 1 -18.48 41.86 -32.63
CA MET A 1 -18.86 41.46 -31.27
C MET A 1 -18.41 39.99 -31.10
N ASN A 2 -17.23 39.83 -30.57
CA ASN A 2 -16.60 38.52 -30.47
C ASN A 2 -16.77 38.02 -29.01
N SER A 3 -17.69 37.11 -28.79
CA SER A 3 -17.94 36.52 -27.48
C SER A 3 -16.98 35.35 -27.32
N SER A 4 -15.86 35.61 -26.63
CA SER A 4 -14.90 34.60 -26.23
C SER A 4 -15.46 33.87 -25.03
N SER A 5 -15.99 32.68 -25.23
CA SER A 5 -16.39 31.75 -24.16
C SER A 5 -15.14 31.18 -23.48
N LYS A 6 -14.79 31.72 -22.32
CA LYS A 6 -13.80 31.13 -21.41
C LYS A 6 -14.36 29.81 -20.90
N ARG A 7 -13.73 28.68 -21.27
CA ARG A 7 -13.92 27.42 -20.58
C ARG A 7 -13.39 27.58 -19.14
N PRO A 8 -14.07 27.08 -18.12
CA PRO A 8 -13.48 27.04 -16.78
C PRO A 8 -12.32 26.05 -16.76
N ASP A 9 -11.15 26.54 -16.37
CA ASP A 9 -10.04 25.71 -15.91
C ASP A 9 -10.52 24.95 -14.64
N VAL A 10 -10.85 23.70 -14.79
CA VAL A 10 -11.13 22.77 -13.68
C VAL A 10 -10.19 21.58 -13.85
N ALA A 11 -8.92 21.84 -13.67
CA ALA A 11 -7.99 20.85 -13.16
C ALA A 11 -7.53 21.39 -11.78
N ALA A 12 -8.44 21.41 -10.81
CA ALA A 12 -8.05 21.52 -9.44
C ALA A 12 -7.28 20.22 -9.10
N ASP A 13 -6.06 20.38 -8.65
CA ASP A 13 -5.22 19.31 -8.09
C ASP A 13 -6.02 18.55 -7.00
N VAL A 14 -6.65 17.46 -7.41
CA VAL A 14 -7.62 16.70 -6.58
C VAL A 14 -6.90 16.01 -5.40
N THR A 15 -5.56 15.95 -5.42
CA THR A 15 -4.74 15.31 -4.37
C THR A 15 -4.24 16.31 -3.32
N ALA A 16 -4.21 17.61 -3.61
CA ALA A 16 -3.70 18.64 -2.71
C ALA A 16 -4.49 18.80 -1.39
N ASP A 17 -5.71 18.26 -1.31
CA ASP A 17 -6.59 18.37 -0.15
C ASP A 17 -6.56 17.15 0.80
N ILE A 18 -5.80 16.10 0.47
CA ILE A 18 -5.65 14.92 1.35
C ILE A 18 -4.78 15.28 2.54
N GLU A 19 -5.23 14.97 3.74
CA GLU A 19 -4.45 15.13 4.96
C GLU A 19 -3.28 14.13 4.98
N ARG A 20 -2.06 14.63 5.13
CA ARG A 20 -0.87 13.78 5.18
C ARG A 20 -0.94 12.83 6.37
N ASP A 21 -0.60 11.57 6.14
CA ASP A 21 -0.48 10.58 7.21
C ASP A 21 0.97 10.54 7.74
N ASP A 22 1.27 11.42 8.67
CA ASP A 22 2.58 11.51 9.34
C ASP A 22 2.68 10.55 10.55
N LYS A 23 1.72 9.65 10.75
CA LYS A 23 1.71 8.75 11.90
C LYS A 23 2.79 7.68 11.80
N ASP A 24 3.43 7.41 12.92
CA ASP A 24 4.24 6.19 13.03
C ASP A 24 3.32 4.99 13.25
N TRP A 25 3.15 4.18 12.22
CA TRP A 25 2.32 2.97 12.26
C TRP A 25 3.05 1.74 12.81
N THR A 26 4.32 1.82 13.21
CA THR A 26 5.07 0.66 13.73
C THR A 26 4.49 0.06 15.01
N TRP A 27 3.65 0.81 15.72
CA TRP A 27 2.92 0.31 16.89
C TRP A 27 2.03 -0.89 16.60
N VAL A 28 1.56 -1.09 15.35
CA VAL A 28 0.74 -2.24 14.94
C VAL A 28 1.46 -3.58 15.08
N LEU A 29 2.79 -3.55 15.20
CA LEU A 29 3.61 -4.73 15.51
C LEU A 29 3.53 -5.15 16.98
N GLN A 30 2.98 -4.31 17.86
CA GLN A 30 2.94 -4.52 19.31
C GLN A 30 1.53 -4.77 19.84
N GLN A 31 0.50 -4.37 19.10
CA GLN A 31 -0.90 -4.51 19.48
C GLN A 31 -1.83 -4.58 18.27
N ALA A 32 -2.99 -5.22 18.45
CA ALA A 32 -4.00 -5.27 17.39
C ALA A 32 -4.50 -3.88 16.98
N CYS A 33 -4.70 -3.68 15.69
CA CYS A 33 -5.24 -2.42 15.15
C CYS A 33 -6.73 -2.28 15.52
N PRO A 34 -7.13 -1.23 16.27
CA PRO A 34 -8.52 -1.04 16.63
C PRO A 34 -9.43 -0.70 15.44
N GLY A 35 -8.85 -0.23 14.33
CA GLY A 35 -9.59 0.09 13.11
C GLY A 35 -9.99 -1.15 12.32
N CYS A 36 -9.00 -1.92 11.85
CA CYS A 36 -9.22 -3.08 10.98
C CYS A 36 -9.21 -4.43 11.72
N GLY A 37 -8.82 -4.47 13.00
CA GLY A 37 -8.73 -5.70 13.80
C GLY A 37 -7.50 -6.57 13.49
N PHE A 38 -6.59 -6.17 12.60
CA PHE A 38 -5.38 -6.93 12.32
C PHE A 38 -4.48 -7.02 13.56
N ASP A 39 -4.00 -8.22 13.85
CA ASP A 39 -3.07 -8.50 14.95
C ASP A 39 -1.80 -9.15 14.40
N ALA A 40 -0.71 -8.40 14.38
CA ALA A 40 0.59 -8.85 13.90
C ALA A 40 1.11 -10.08 14.68
N GLY A 41 0.84 -10.15 15.98
CA GLY A 41 1.25 -11.25 16.84
C GLY A 41 0.63 -12.62 16.46
N MET A 42 -0.44 -12.62 15.67
CA MET A 42 -1.10 -13.82 15.17
C MET A 42 -0.57 -14.30 13.82
N VAL A 43 0.39 -13.59 13.23
CA VAL A 43 0.91 -13.88 11.87
C VAL A 43 2.36 -14.32 11.95
N ALA A 44 2.62 -15.59 11.65
CA ALA A 44 4.00 -16.07 11.46
C ALA A 44 4.49 -15.69 10.04
N GLY A 45 5.80 -15.42 9.89
CA GLY A 45 6.40 -15.01 8.64
C GLY A 45 6.00 -15.87 7.43
N ARG A 46 6.04 -17.20 7.58
CA ARG A 46 5.65 -18.18 6.54
C ARG A 46 4.19 -18.08 6.07
N GLN A 47 3.32 -17.36 6.78
CA GLN A 47 1.91 -17.16 6.42
C GLN A 47 1.72 -15.90 5.57
N VAL A 48 2.71 -14.99 5.53
CA VAL A 48 2.59 -13.67 4.90
C VAL A 48 2.18 -13.79 3.44
N ALA A 49 2.86 -14.61 2.63
CA ALA A 49 2.54 -14.76 1.22
C ALA A 49 1.11 -15.26 0.97
N GLY A 50 0.66 -16.25 1.75
CA GLY A 50 -0.70 -16.79 1.64
C GLY A 50 -1.78 -15.77 2.02
N LEU A 51 -1.57 -15.04 3.12
CA LEU A 51 -2.49 -13.99 3.59
C LEU A 51 -2.53 -12.81 2.62
N LEU A 52 -1.40 -12.43 2.05
CA LEU A 52 -1.31 -11.41 1.02
C LEU A 52 -2.14 -11.78 -0.21
N ARG A 53 -1.99 -13.00 -0.75
CA ARG A 53 -2.79 -13.46 -1.89
C ARG A 53 -4.29 -13.48 -1.56
N ALA A 54 -4.65 -13.91 -0.36
CA ALA A 54 -6.06 -13.89 0.09
C ALA A 54 -6.63 -12.47 0.18
N ASN A 55 -5.84 -11.50 0.65
CA ASN A 55 -6.21 -10.08 0.65
C ASN A 55 -6.34 -9.56 -0.79
N ALA A 56 -5.32 -9.78 -1.62
CA ALA A 56 -5.28 -9.30 -3.00
C ALA A 56 -6.44 -9.81 -3.86
N ALA A 57 -6.90 -11.03 -3.62
CA ALA A 57 -8.03 -11.64 -4.34
C ALA A 57 -9.37 -10.90 -4.11
N ARG A 58 -9.48 -10.03 -3.12
CA ARG A 58 -10.68 -9.24 -2.83
C ARG A 58 -10.75 -7.92 -3.61
N TRP A 59 -9.60 -7.39 -4.03
CA TRP A 59 -9.49 -6.08 -4.67
C TRP A 59 -10.15 -5.95 -6.04
N PRO A 60 -10.19 -6.97 -6.93
CA PRO A 60 -10.89 -6.86 -8.21
C PRO A 60 -12.34 -6.40 -8.06
N ALA A 61 -13.07 -6.91 -7.06
CA ALA A 61 -14.43 -6.48 -6.78
C ALA A 61 -14.52 -5.00 -6.32
N VAL A 62 -13.48 -4.45 -5.71
CA VAL A 62 -13.39 -3.03 -5.35
C VAL A 62 -13.21 -2.18 -6.61
N PHE A 63 -12.32 -2.60 -7.53
CA PHE A 63 -12.04 -1.87 -8.77
C PHE A 63 -13.23 -1.89 -9.77
N GLU A 64 -14.12 -2.87 -9.66
CA GLU A 64 -15.32 -2.98 -10.51
C GLU A 64 -16.52 -2.14 -10.02
N ARG A 65 -16.41 -1.45 -8.90
CA ARG A 65 -17.50 -0.64 -8.35
C ARG A 65 -17.80 0.57 -9.21
N ALA A 66 -19.07 0.93 -9.29
CA ALA A 66 -19.50 2.12 -10.02
C ALA A 66 -19.00 3.44 -9.39
N ASP A 67 -18.72 3.44 -8.09
CA ASP A 67 -18.22 4.57 -7.31
C ASP A 67 -16.70 4.52 -7.07
N VAL A 68 -15.96 3.68 -7.79
CA VAL A 68 -14.52 3.45 -7.60
C VAL A 68 -13.69 4.74 -7.60
N ASN A 69 -14.08 5.75 -8.39
CA ASN A 69 -13.41 7.05 -8.48
C ASN A 69 -13.96 8.09 -7.49
N ALA A 70 -15.04 7.78 -6.75
CA ALA A 70 -15.67 8.74 -5.89
C ALA A 70 -15.03 8.72 -4.49
N ARG A 71 -14.51 9.86 -4.04
CA ARG A 71 -14.07 10.06 -2.67
C ARG A 71 -15.30 10.09 -1.75
N PRO A 72 -15.32 9.30 -0.65
CA PRO A 72 -16.43 9.32 0.29
C PRO A 72 -16.55 10.66 1.03
N GLU A 73 -15.40 11.32 1.25
CA GLU A 73 -15.26 12.68 1.78
C GLU A 73 -14.09 13.38 1.05
N PRO A 74 -14.06 14.71 0.98
CA PRO A 74 -13.03 15.43 0.21
C PRO A 74 -11.59 15.09 0.61
N ARG A 75 -11.34 14.72 1.87
CA ARG A 75 -10.02 14.40 2.43
C ARG A 75 -9.73 12.91 2.53
N VAL A 76 -10.62 12.06 2.08
CA VAL A 76 -10.48 10.60 2.10
C VAL A 76 -10.31 10.10 0.69
N TRP A 77 -9.30 9.31 0.43
CA TRP A 77 -9.07 8.71 -0.87
C TRP A 77 -10.26 7.92 -1.38
N SER A 78 -10.47 7.94 -2.68
CA SER A 78 -11.39 7.04 -3.38
C SER A 78 -10.88 5.60 -3.35
N PRO A 79 -11.73 4.59 -3.58
CA PRO A 79 -11.30 3.21 -3.74
C PRO A 79 -10.21 3.03 -4.80
N LEU A 80 -10.23 3.81 -5.89
CA LEU A 80 -9.18 3.80 -6.90
C LEU A 80 -7.84 4.31 -6.36
N GLU A 81 -7.84 5.43 -5.63
CA GLU A 81 -6.63 6.01 -5.06
C GLU A 81 -6.01 5.08 -4.03
N TYR A 82 -6.82 4.44 -3.16
CA TYR A 82 -6.36 3.37 -2.28
C TYR A 82 -5.81 2.18 -3.07
N GLY A 83 -6.44 1.79 -4.18
CA GLY A 83 -5.96 0.75 -5.07
C GLY A 83 -4.59 1.05 -5.70
N CYS A 84 -4.36 2.29 -6.12
CA CYS A 84 -3.05 2.75 -6.58
C CYS A 84 -2.01 2.70 -5.46
N HIS A 85 -2.39 3.15 -4.24
CA HIS A 85 -1.51 3.11 -3.08
C HIS A 85 -1.07 1.67 -2.75
N VAL A 86 -2.00 0.72 -2.59
CA VAL A 86 -1.65 -0.66 -2.26
C VAL A 86 -0.84 -1.36 -3.36
N ARG A 87 -1.04 -1.00 -4.64
CA ARG A 87 -0.16 -1.42 -5.74
C ARG A 87 1.28 -0.99 -5.50
N ASP A 88 1.49 0.27 -5.13
CA ASP A 88 2.82 0.82 -4.95
C ASP A 88 3.45 0.37 -3.63
N VAL A 89 2.66 0.18 -2.58
CA VAL A 89 3.08 -0.51 -1.35
C VAL A 89 3.65 -1.90 -1.68
N CYS A 90 2.97 -2.70 -2.51
CA CYS A 90 3.48 -4.01 -2.94
C CYS A 90 4.87 -3.91 -3.60
N ARG A 91 5.06 -2.95 -4.51
CA ARG A 91 6.34 -2.72 -5.20
C ARG A 91 7.46 -2.31 -4.25
N VAL A 92 7.16 -1.41 -3.32
CA VAL A 92 8.11 -0.93 -2.30
C VAL A 92 8.52 -2.09 -1.38
N PHE A 93 7.56 -2.88 -0.91
CA PHE A 93 7.87 -3.98 0.00
C PHE A 93 8.55 -5.15 -0.69
N GLU A 94 8.26 -5.45 -1.95
CA GLU A 94 9.03 -6.39 -2.76
C GLU A 94 10.51 -6.01 -2.81
N SER A 95 10.80 -4.75 -3.12
CA SER A 95 12.17 -4.23 -3.15
C SER A 95 12.86 -4.38 -1.79
N ARG A 96 12.17 -4.02 -0.68
CA ARG A 96 12.71 -4.12 0.68
C ARG A 96 13.01 -5.57 1.09
N VAL A 97 12.09 -6.49 0.84
CA VAL A 97 12.28 -7.93 1.14
C VAL A 97 13.47 -8.49 0.36
N ASN A 98 13.53 -8.21 -0.95
CA ASN A 98 14.64 -8.68 -1.78
C ASN A 98 15.99 -8.10 -1.32
N LEU A 99 16.02 -6.84 -0.90
CA LEU A 99 17.22 -6.21 -0.34
C LEU A 99 17.65 -6.90 0.96
N MET A 100 16.72 -7.17 1.89
CA MET A 100 17.01 -7.83 3.17
C MET A 100 17.40 -9.30 2.99
N ARG A 101 16.93 -9.98 1.93
CA ARG A 101 17.36 -11.33 1.58
C ARG A 101 18.76 -11.39 1.01
N SER A 102 19.17 -10.36 0.27
CA SER A 102 20.46 -10.34 -0.45
C SER A 102 21.60 -9.67 0.32
N GLN A 103 21.31 -8.79 1.28
CA GLN A 103 22.30 -7.99 2.01
C GLN A 103 22.17 -8.19 3.52
N VAL A 104 23.22 -7.88 4.27
CA VAL A 104 23.25 -7.92 5.73
C VAL A 104 22.84 -6.55 6.27
N ASP A 105 21.73 -6.49 7.01
CA ASP A 105 21.21 -5.29 7.68
C ASP A 105 21.18 -4.04 6.76
N PRO A 106 20.56 -4.15 5.56
CA PRO A 106 20.59 -3.04 4.60
C PRO A 106 19.76 -1.85 5.09
N ALA A 107 20.15 -0.66 4.64
CA ALA A 107 19.33 0.53 4.76
C ALA A 107 18.43 0.66 3.51
N PHE A 108 17.19 1.09 3.69
CA PHE A 108 16.27 1.45 2.62
C PHE A 108 15.56 2.76 2.96
N GLU A 109 15.24 3.49 1.90
CA GLU A 109 14.61 4.79 2.03
C GLU A 109 13.20 4.70 2.62
N ASP A 110 12.84 5.73 3.37
CA ASP A 110 11.43 5.97 3.69
C ASP A 110 10.70 6.39 2.41
N TRP A 111 9.46 5.98 2.29
CA TRP A 111 8.68 6.23 1.09
C TRP A 111 7.60 7.27 1.39
N ASP A 112 7.64 8.38 0.67
CA ASP A 112 6.60 9.41 0.72
C ASP A 112 5.44 8.99 -0.19
N GLN A 113 4.42 8.41 0.42
CA GLN A 113 3.21 7.94 -0.26
C GLN A 113 2.39 9.08 -0.85
N ASP A 114 2.35 10.24 -0.18
CA ASP A 114 1.57 11.40 -0.63
C ASP A 114 2.22 12.04 -1.86
N ALA A 115 3.55 12.20 -1.83
CA ALA A 115 4.30 12.67 -3.00
C ALA A 115 4.13 11.71 -4.19
N THR A 116 4.10 10.40 -3.94
CA THR A 116 3.87 9.39 -4.99
C THR A 116 2.45 9.51 -5.55
N ALA A 117 1.44 9.65 -4.70
CA ALA A 117 0.04 9.78 -5.13
C ALA A 117 -0.18 11.00 -6.04
N ILE A 118 0.49 12.12 -5.72
CA ILE A 118 0.46 13.34 -6.53
C ILE A 118 1.20 13.12 -7.86
N ALA A 119 2.43 12.60 -7.81
CA ALA A 119 3.27 12.43 -8.99
C ALA A 119 2.65 11.46 -10.02
N ASP A 120 1.99 10.42 -9.53
CA ASP A 120 1.34 9.36 -10.33
C ASP A 120 -0.13 9.67 -10.65
N ALA A 121 -0.66 10.82 -10.18
CA ALA A 121 -2.03 11.27 -10.40
C ALA A 121 -3.06 10.15 -10.13
N TYR A 122 -3.06 9.58 -8.94
CA TYR A 122 -3.85 8.40 -8.57
C TYR A 122 -5.34 8.53 -8.93
N GLY A 123 -5.94 9.69 -8.74
CA GLY A 123 -7.36 9.93 -9.05
C GLY A 123 -7.71 9.93 -10.54
N GLU A 124 -6.71 10.00 -11.43
CA GLU A 124 -6.87 10.03 -12.88
C GLU A 124 -6.57 8.68 -13.55
N ARG A 125 -6.21 7.66 -12.77
CA ARG A 125 -5.83 6.35 -13.30
C ARG A 125 -7.06 5.57 -13.77
N ASP A 126 -6.85 4.64 -14.69
CA ASP A 126 -7.86 3.68 -15.11
C ASP A 126 -7.95 2.51 -14.13
N ALA A 127 -9.12 2.26 -13.55
CA ALA A 127 -9.32 1.24 -12.54
C ALA A 127 -9.00 -0.19 -13.02
N ALA A 128 -9.30 -0.51 -14.28
CA ALA A 128 -9.02 -1.84 -14.85
C ALA A 128 -7.50 -2.04 -15.04
N VAL A 129 -6.79 -0.98 -15.46
CA VAL A 129 -5.32 -1.00 -15.56
C VAL A 129 -4.71 -1.18 -14.18
N VAL A 130 -5.13 -0.38 -13.18
CA VAL A 130 -4.62 -0.47 -11.80
C VAL A 130 -4.90 -1.83 -11.18
N SER A 131 -6.08 -2.42 -11.42
CA SER A 131 -6.42 -3.77 -10.97
C SER A 131 -5.44 -4.83 -11.48
N GLY A 132 -5.08 -4.76 -12.77
CA GLY A 132 -4.09 -5.64 -13.38
C GLY A 132 -2.69 -5.42 -12.81
N GLU A 133 -2.25 -4.16 -12.69
CA GLU A 133 -0.95 -3.80 -12.12
C GLU A 133 -0.83 -4.23 -10.65
N PHE A 134 -1.89 -4.02 -9.86
CA PHE A 134 -1.92 -4.46 -8.46
C PHE A 134 -1.82 -5.98 -8.34
N SER A 135 -2.59 -6.72 -9.14
CA SER A 135 -2.55 -8.19 -9.12
C SER A 135 -1.14 -8.72 -9.41
N MET A 136 -0.45 -8.13 -10.38
CA MET A 136 0.94 -8.50 -10.70
C MET A 136 1.90 -8.12 -9.56
N ALA A 137 1.78 -6.91 -8.99
CA ALA A 137 2.64 -6.46 -7.90
C ALA A 137 2.44 -7.29 -6.63
N ALA A 138 1.18 -7.64 -6.30
CA ALA A 138 0.85 -8.48 -5.16
C ALA A 138 1.43 -9.90 -5.30
N GLU A 139 1.34 -10.50 -6.50
CA GLU A 139 1.94 -11.82 -6.72
C GLU A 139 3.47 -11.76 -6.68
N SER A 140 4.09 -10.69 -7.22
CA SER A 140 5.55 -10.53 -7.19
C SER A 140 6.08 -10.43 -5.75
N VAL A 141 5.47 -9.60 -4.90
CA VAL A 141 5.89 -9.49 -3.50
C VAL A 141 5.55 -10.76 -2.70
N ALA A 142 4.45 -11.45 -3.00
CA ALA A 142 4.13 -12.74 -2.39
C ALA A 142 5.20 -13.78 -2.72
N ALA A 143 5.65 -13.86 -3.98
CA ALA A 143 6.73 -14.74 -4.39
C ALA A 143 8.07 -14.35 -3.71
N ALA A 144 8.32 -13.07 -3.45
CA ALA A 144 9.49 -12.64 -2.68
C ALA A 144 9.47 -13.17 -1.24
N PHE A 145 8.30 -13.14 -0.57
CA PHE A 145 8.12 -13.74 0.76
C PHE A 145 8.18 -15.27 0.74
N ASP A 146 7.61 -15.94 -0.26
CA ASP A 146 7.74 -17.40 -0.42
C ASP A 146 9.20 -17.85 -0.57
N GLY A 147 10.04 -16.98 -1.13
CA GLY A 147 11.47 -17.25 -1.28
C GLY A 147 12.30 -16.98 -0.02
N VAL A 148 11.72 -16.59 1.12
CA VAL A 148 12.44 -16.41 2.39
C VAL A 148 12.76 -17.77 3.00
N GLY A 149 14.05 -18.02 3.25
CA GLY A 149 14.50 -19.25 3.91
C GLY A 149 14.02 -19.32 5.36
N GLU A 150 13.90 -20.54 5.89
CA GLU A 150 13.37 -20.77 7.25
C GLU A 150 14.19 -20.02 8.32
N ASP A 151 15.51 -19.93 8.13
CA ASP A 151 16.43 -19.23 9.03
C ASP A 151 16.57 -17.71 8.75
N ASP A 152 16.00 -17.22 7.65
CA ASP A 152 16.18 -15.83 7.20
C ASP A 152 15.12 -14.86 7.75
N TRP A 153 14.04 -15.34 8.34
CA TRP A 153 12.94 -14.49 8.83
C TRP A 153 13.38 -13.43 9.85
N GLN A 154 14.47 -13.68 10.57
CA GLN A 154 15.03 -12.77 11.58
C GLN A 154 16.13 -11.84 11.01
N ARG A 155 16.42 -11.88 9.71
CA ARG A 155 17.35 -10.92 9.07
C ARG A 155 16.77 -9.53 9.15
N THR A 156 17.61 -8.57 9.54
CA THR A 156 17.20 -7.18 9.78
C THR A 156 17.40 -6.29 8.57
N GLY A 157 16.68 -5.16 8.56
CA GLY A 157 16.86 -4.02 7.66
C GLY A 157 16.37 -2.73 8.33
N ARG A 158 16.86 -1.59 7.87
CA ARG A 158 16.68 -0.28 8.51
C ARG A 158 16.04 0.71 7.55
N ARG A 159 14.91 1.27 7.93
CA ARG A 159 14.30 2.39 7.23
C ARG A 159 15.04 3.68 7.60
N SER A 160 15.22 4.60 6.65
CA SER A 160 15.99 5.85 6.84
C SER A 160 15.46 6.74 7.97
N ASN A 161 14.18 6.59 8.36
CA ASN A 161 13.59 7.26 9.53
C ASN A 161 13.97 6.64 10.89
N GLY A 162 14.78 5.60 10.90
CA GLY A 162 15.29 4.93 12.10
C GLY A 162 14.57 3.65 12.52
N SER A 163 13.45 3.30 11.89
CA SER A 163 12.74 2.05 12.20
C SER A 163 13.55 0.83 11.76
N VAL A 164 13.60 -0.19 12.61
CA VAL A 164 14.27 -1.47 12.32
C VAL A 164 13.23 -2.57 12.21
N PHE A 165 13.34 -3.36 11.15
CA PHE A 165 12.46 -4.50 10.91
C PHE A 165 13.28 -5.78 10.77
N THR A 166 12.73 -6.90 11.18
CA THR A 166 13.07 -8.21 10.63
C THR A 166 12.25 -8.46 9.36
N ILE A 167 12.59 -9.45 8.53
CA ILE A 167 11.74 -9.81 7.37
C ILE A 167 10.34 -10.20 7.86
N GLU A 168 10.22 -10.88 9.00
CA GLU A 168 8.93 -11.25 9.58
C GLU A 168 8.12 -10.00 9.98
N THR A 169 8.70 -9.09 10.76
CA THR A 169 7.99 -7.87 11.18
C THR A 169 7.71 -6.93 10.02
N LEU A 170 8.56 -6.91 8.99
CA LEU A 170 8.29 -6.17 7.76
C LEU A 170 7.06 -6.74 7.03
N GLY A 171 6.95 -8.08 6.96
CA GLY A 171 5.78 -8.74 6.37
C GLY A 171 4.50 -8.52 7.18
N GLN A 172 4.57 -8.53 8.51
CA GLN A 172 3.45 -8.22 9.40
C GLN A 172 2.98 -6.77 9.23
N TYR A 173 3.91 -5.82 9.19
CA TYR A 173 3.64 -4.41 8.96
C TYR A 173 2.98 -4.18 7.59
N PHE A 174 3.50 -4.82 6.54
CA PHE A 174 2.95 -4.80 5.19
C PHE A 174 1.52 -5.36 5.12
N LEU A 175 1.26 -6.52 5.74
CA LEU A 175 -0.07 -7.11 5.78
C LEU A 175 -1.09 -6.23 6.51
N HIS A 176 -0.66 -5.51 7.57
CA HIS A 176 -1.51 -4.53 8.22
C HIS A 176 -1.96 -3.46 7.24
N ASP A 177 -1.04 -2.87 6.49
CA ASP A 177 -1.31 -1.81 5.50
C ASP A 177 -2.39 -2.26 4.51
N LEU A 178 -2.19 -3.41 3.84
CA LEU A 178 -3.15 -3.95 2.89
C LEU A 178 -4.51 -4.29 3.53
N THR A 179 -4.49 -4.82 4.76
CA THR A 179 -5.72 -5.19 5.47
C THR A 179 -6.49 -3.95 5.92
N HIS A 180 -5.78 -2.93 6.37
CA HIS A 180 -6.36 -1.67 6.80
C HIS A 180 -7.04 -0.96 5.63
N HIS A 181 -6.36 -0.84 4.50
CA HIS A 181 -6.92 -0.18 3.32
C HIS A 181 -8.05 -0.98 2.67
N LEU A 182 -8.00 -2.30 2.70
CA LEU A 182 -9.15 -3.11 2.27
C LEU A 182 -10.38 -2.88 3.18
N HIS A 183 -10.16 -2.68 4.49
CA HIS A 183 -11.22 -2.29 5.44
C HIS A 183 -11.75 -0.88 5.12
N ASP A 184 -10.87 0.10 4.85
CA ASP A 184 -11.25 1.49 4.54
C ASP A 184 -12.17 1.57 3.32
N VAL A 185 -11.88 0.77 2.29
CA VAL A 185 -12.72 0.69 1.08
C VAL A 185 -13.89 -0.29 1.23
N ARG A 186 -14.10 -0.90 2.39
CA ARG A 186 -15.16 -1.91 2.63
C ARG A 186 -15.11 -3.06 1.60
N GLY A 187 -13.91 -3.52 1.33
CA GLY A 187 -13.60 -4.59 0.39
C GLY A 187 -13.68 -6.00 1.00
#